data_51ff2607bebe10a8b281bf6c44fc4831
#
_entry.id   51ff2607bebe10a8b281bf6c44fc4831
#
_cell.length_a   1.000
_cell.length_b   1.000
_cell.length_c   1.000
_cell.angle_alpha   90.00
_cell.angle_beta   90.00
_cell.angle_gamma   90.00
#
_symmetry.space_group_name_H-M   'P 1'
#
loop_
_entity.id
_entity.type
_entity.pdbx_description
1 polymer ?
#
loop_
_entity_poly.entity_id
_entity_poly.type
_entity_poly.pdbx_seq_one_letter_code
_entity_poly.pdbx_strand_id
1 'polypeptide(L)'
;MWLTSKSLRFFSNLKRLNQLAASIVLTAVSILAVLPGVNAQQVLDTPIIQLESSSQWQQTLAEAKGETVYFYAWGGSKPVNDYLRWAAREIASRYNVRLRHVKVADISEAVSRLKAEDGSKSAIDLLWVNGENFSYLKEQHLLLGNLWSSIPNSALLAIQKLPLQNDFGVPIEGFEVPWGVGQFNIIADESLFSHTGSKQNTVTPSSILAVATQNPGRVSYPRPPEFHGTTFLKQLLVALSNKDQRLFSAATPQAQEDLLPLLWNYLDQLHPLSWQQGNAFPSSNTEQLSLFQQKQFVMTVSFNPNEIEKEKSEKRIPATSHRLYFAQGAITNSHNLAIPKAAQNSAGAKVVIHFLLSELAQKQKLNGSWGDPSVITPLLDEASTLPAQQELHSSWQQVIEDKWQQKYGA
;
A
#
# COMPACT_ATOMS: atom_id res chain seq x y z
N MET A 1 -23.42 -4.58 69.31
CA MET A 1 -23.94 -3.30 69.81
C MET A 1 -23.02 -2.20 69.20
N TRP A 2 -23.61 -1.28 68.44
CA TRP A 2 -22.94 -0.11 67.80
C TRP A 2 -21.91 -0.37 66.68
N LEU A 3 -22.40 -0.44 65.43
CA LEU A 3 -21.70 0.12 64.28
C LEU A 3 -22.65 1.07 63.58
N THR A 4 -22.31 2.35 63.69
CA THR A 4 -23.14 3.49 63.42
C THR A 4 -22.99 4.04 62.02
N SER A 5 -24.04 4.35 61.40
CA SER A 5 -24.49 5.47 60.51
C SER A 5 -23.49 6.29 59.63
N LYS A 6 -22.19 6.04 59.55
CA LYS A 6 -21.24 6.79 58.71
C LYS A 6 -20.94 6.17 57.32
N SER A 7 -21.23 4.90 57.12
CA SER A 7 -20.97 4.20 55.85
C SER A 7 -22.05 4.42 54.77
N LEU A 8 -23.24 4.81 55.14
CA LEU A 8 -24.36 5.03 54.20
C LEU A 8 -24.36 6.37 53.47
N ARG A 9 -23.60 7.38 53.97
CA ARG A 9 -23.50 8.69 53.27
C ARG A 9 -22.40 8.74 52.19
N PHE A 10 -21.45 7.82 52.20
CA PHE A 10 -20.40 7.81 51.21
C PHE A 10 -20.88 7.19 49.86
N PHE A 11 -21.79 6.22 49.90
CA PHE A 11 -22.36 5.60 48.69
C PHE A 11 -23.41 6.44 47.97
N SER A 12 -24.07 7.35 48.66
CA SER A 12 -25.06 8.26 48.03
C SER A 12 -24.40 9.35 47.17
N ASN A 13 -23.20 9.78 47.50
CA ASN A 13 -22.47 10.80 46.75
C ASN A 13 -21.76 10.24 45.51
N LEU A 14 -21.35 8.98 45.50
CA LEU A 14 -20.80 8.32 44.28
C LEU A 14 -21.86 8.09 43.21
N LYS A 15 -23.10 7.80 43.61
CA LYS A 15 -24.19 7.62 42.62
C LYS A 15 -24.61 8.92 41.94
N ARG A 16 -24.52 10.07 42.65
CA ARG A 16 -24.84 11.38 42.07
C ARG A 16 -23.73 11.87 41.13
N LEU A 17 -22.46 11.58 41.40
CA LEU A 17 -21.36 11.94 40.52
C LEU A 17 -21.36 11.11 39.21
N ASN A 18 -21.72 9.82 39.27
CA ASN A 18 -21.84 8.99 38.07
C ASN A 18 -23.07 9.35 37.21
N GLN A 19 -24.16 9.86 37.79
CA GLN A 19 -25.29 10.32 37.00
C GLN A 19 -25.03 11.67 36.31
N LEU A 20 -24.25 12.57 36.91
CA LEU A 20 -23.82 13.82 36.27
C LEU A 20 -22.80 13.57 35.13
N ALA A 21 -21.87 12.63 35.30
CA ALA A 21 -20.92 12.27 34.24
C ALA A 21 -21.62 11.58 33.04
N ALA A 22 -22.61 10.72 33.29
CA ALA A 22 -23.41 10.08 32.24
C ALA A 22 -24.30 11.08 31.48
N SER A 23 -24.84 12.10 32.14
CA SER A 23 -25.66 13.12 31.48
C SER A 23 -24.85 14.10 30.62
N ILE A 24 -23.61 14.39 30.99
CA ILE A 24 -22.72 15.27 30.17
C ILE A 24 -22.23 14.54 28.92
N VAL A 25 -21.98 13.23 28.99
CA VAL A 25 -21.57 12.44 27.81
C VAL A 25 -22.75 12.23 26.85
N LEU A 26 -23.97 12.01 27.34
CA LEU A 26 -25.16 11.88 26.47
C LEU A 26 -25.59 13.22 25.82
N THR A 27 -25.38 14.37 26.48
CA THR A 27 -25.68 15.67 25.87
C THR A 27 -24.66 16.10 24.81
N ALA A 28 -23.39 15.68 24.91
CA ALA A 28 -22.37 15.94 23.87
C ALA A 28 -22.60 15.13 22.61
N VAL A 29 -23.09 13.89 22.73
CA VAL A 29 -23.41 13.02 21.57
C VAL A 29 -24.72 13.45 20.90
N SER A 30 -25.68 14.03 21.64
CA SER A 30 -26.96 14.45 21.07
C SER A 30 -26.93 15.81 20.36
N ILE A 31 -25.90 16.64 20.57
CA ILE A 31 -25.73 17.93 19.85
C ILE A 31 -25.06 17.72 18.46
N LEU A 32 -24.36 16.62 18.22
CA LEU A 32 -23.85 16.30 16.89
C LEU A 32 -24.90 15.65 15.94
N ALA A 33 -26.08 15.30 16.44
CA ALA A 33 -27.11 14.60 15.66
C ALA A 33 -28.17 15.50 15.03
N VAL A 34 -28.09 16.84 15.17
CA VAL A 34 -29.12 17.79 14.65
C VAL A 34 -28.44 18.98 13.96
N LEU A 35 -27.60 18.72 12.98
CA LEU A 35 -27.34 19.69 11.92
C LEU A 35 -27.79 19.06 10.58
N PRO A 36 -28.96 19.46 10.04
CA PRO A 36 -29.37 19.00 8.73
C PRO A 36 -28.48 19.66 7.70
N GLY A 37 -27.75 18.84 6.94
CA GLY A 37 -27.15 19.27 5.68
C GLY A 37 -25.64 19.47 5.63
N VAL A 38 -24.86 19.02 6.63
CA VAL A 38 -23.39 18.98 6.47
C VAL A 38 -23.05 17.75 5.64
N ASN A 39 -22.76 17.95 4.35
CA ASN A 39 -22.26 16.92 3.47
C ASN A 39 -20.92 16.37 4.01
N ALA A 40 -20.67 15.06 3.90
CA ALA A 40 -19.40 14.46 4.29
C ALA A 40 -18.21 15.18 3.62
N GLN A 41 -18.40 15.73 2.44
CA GLN A 41 -17.45 16.58 1.71
C GLN A 41 -17.11 17.86 2.51
N GLN A 42 -18.08 18.53 3.12
CA GLN A 42 -17.86 19.76 3.90
C GLN A 42 -17.03 19.52 5.19
N VAL A 43 -17.12 18.32 5.78
CA VAL A 43 -16.33 17.97 6.98
C VAL A 43 -14.86 17.73 6.63
N LEU A 44 -14.58 17.26 5.41
CA LEU A 44 -13.22 17.03 4.92
C LEU A 44 -12.58 18.31 4.36
N ASP A 45 -13.36 19.20 3.74
CA ASP A 45 -12.86 20.42 3.10
C ASP A 45 -12.38 21.46 4.12
N THR A 46 -12.98 21.53 5.30
CA THR A 46 -12.63 22.53 6.33
C THR A 46 -11.16 22.45 6.80
N PRO A 47 -10.61 21.28 7.16
CA PRO A 47 -9.22 21.16 7.56
C PRO A 47 -8.25 21.50 6.41
N ILE A 48 -8.58 21.11 5.18
CA ILE A 48 -7.70 21.34 4.00
C ILE A 48 -7.65 22.83 3.67
N ILE A 49 -8.79 23.51 3.61
CA ILE A 49 -8.88 24.96 3.35
C ILE A 49 -8.08 25.73 4.40
N GLN A 50 -8.14 25.32 5.68
CA GLN A 50 -7.37 25.96 6.75
C GLN A 50 -5.86 25.73 6.57
N LEU A 51 -5.44 24.54 6.15
CA LEU A 51 -4.03 24.22 5.90
C LEU A 51 -3.51 24.97 4.65
N GLU A 52 -4.30 25.01 3.57
CA GLU A 52 -3.94 25.74 2.35
C GLU A 52 -3.84 27.27 2.57
N SER A 53 -4.66 27.82 3.44
CA SER A 53 -4.60 29.25 3.80
C SER A 53 -3.57 29.58 4.88
N SER A 54 -2.90 28.57 5.45
CA SER A 54 -1.89 28.79 6.50
C SER A 54 -0.71 29.61 5.97
N SER A 55 -0.15 30.49 6.81
CA SER A 55 1.03 31.30 6.46
C SER A 55 2.23 30.45 6.06
N GLN A 56 2.40 29.30 6.70
CA GLN A 56 3.47 28.34 6.39
C GLN A 56 3.34 27.76 4.97
N TRP A 57 2.13 27.37 4.56
CA TRP A 57 1.91 26.85 3.22
C TRP A 57 2.04 27.94 2.16
N GLN A 58 1.54 29.15 2.42
CA GLN A 58 1.69 30.30 1.53
C GLN A 58 3.17 30.67 1.34
N GLN A 59 3.99 30.59 2.39
CA GLN A 59 5.43 30.76 2.31
C GLN A 59 6.05 29.64 1.43
N THR A 60 5.68 28.37 1.64
CA THR A 60 6.13 27.24 0.82
C THR A 60 5.82 27.46 -0.67
N LEU A 61 4.61 27.94 -1.00
CA LEU A 61 4.24 28.27 -2.39
C LEU A 61 5.07 29.42 -2.97
N ALA A 62 5.42 30.42 -2.16
CA ALA A 62 6.24 31.54 -2.61
C ALA A 62 7.68 31.12 -2.87
N GLU A 63 8.26 30.30 -2.00
CA GLU A 63 9.62 29.75 -2.15
C GLU A 63 9.73 28.80 -3.35
N ALA A 64 8.72 27.98 -3.58
CA ALA A 64 8.70 27.00 -4.67
C ALA A 64 8.69 27.62 -6.09
N LYS A 65 8.26 28.89 -6.23
CA LYS A 65 8.11 29.53 -7.55
C LYS A 65 9.41 29.58 -8.31
N GLY A 66 9.41 28.98 -9.50
CA GLY A 66 10.58 28.94 -10.40
C GLY A 66 11.54 27.79 -10.12
N GLU A 67 11.35 27.03 -9.04
CA GLU A 67 12.17 25.87 -8.73
C GLU A 67 12.04 24.76 -9.78
N THR A 68 13.09 23.95 -9.88
CA THR A 68 13.10 22.72 -10.68
C THR A 68 13.33 21.54 -9.75
N VAL A 69 12.30 20.71 -9.58
CA VAL A 69 12.31 19.52 -8.74
C VAL A 69 12.81 18.32 -9.53
N TYR A 70 13.93 17.74 -9.15
CA TYR A 70 14.46 16.50 -9.71
C TYR A 70 13.89 15.31 -8.97
N PHE A 71 12.93 14.65 -9.62
CA PHE A 71 12.20 13.50 -9.09
C PHE A 71 12.79 12.20 -9.60
N TYR A 72 13.48 11.48 -8.74
CA TYR A 72 14.03 10.16 -9.03
C TYR A 72 12.95 9.10 -8.80
N ALA A 73 12.54 8.48 -9.88
CA ALA A 73 11.45 7.51 -9.88
C ALA A 73 11.67 6.42 -10.94
N TRP A 74 11.11 5.25 -10.70
CA TRP A 74 11.14 4.14 -11.66
C TRP A 74 10.61 4.55 -13.03
N GLY A 75 11.41 4.25 -14.07
CA GLY A 75 11.14 4.65 -15.45
C GLY A 75 10.66 3.53 -16.38
N GLY A 76 10.47 2.31 -15.86
CA GLY A 76 10.21 1.11 -16.68
C GLY A 76 8.82 1.00 -17.30
N SER A 77 7.85 1.82 -16.88
CA SER A 77 6.48 1.78 -17.39
C SER A 77 6.11 2.99 -18.23
N LYS A 78 5.65 2.75 -19.46
CA LYS A 78 5.14 3.82 -20.34
C LYS A 78 3.92 4.55 -19.71
N PRO A 79 2.89 3.87 -19.18
CA PRO A 79 1.76 4.52 -18.50
C PRO A 79 2.17 5.45 -17.35
N VAL A 80 3.08 5.00 -16.48
CA VAL A 80 3.64 5.82 -15.40
C VAL A 80 4.36 7.04 -15.93
N ASN A 81 5.21 6.85 -16.95
CA ASN A 81 5.95 7.95 -17.58
C ASN A 81 5.02 8.97 -18.25
N ASP A 82 3.91 8.52 -18.83
CA ASP A 82 2.90 9.37 -19.46
C ASP A 82 2.17 10.21 -18.40
N TYR A 83 1.79 9.59 -17.28
CA TYR A 83 1.19 10.27 -16.15
C TYR A 83 2.12 11.34 -15.55
N LEU A 84 3.39 11.01 -15.31
CA LEU A 84 4.36 11.97 -14.77
C LEU A 84 4.62 13.14 -15.73
N ARG A 85 4.62 12.91 -17.05
CA ARG A 85 4.71 14.00 -18.03
C ARG A 85 3.49 14.91 -18.02
N TRP A 86 2.29 14.34 -17.85
CA TRP A 86 1.06 15.12 -17.68
C TRP A 86 1.12 15.93 -16.38
N ALA A 87 1.45 15.30 -15.24
CA ALA A 87 1.58 15.98 -13.95
C ALA A 87 2.59 17.13 -14.00
N ALA A 88 3.74 16.95 -14.69
CA ALA A 88 4.74 18.00 -14.85
C ALA A 88 4.19 19.23 -15.56
N ARG A 89 3.32 19.06 -16.58
CA ARG A 89 2.68 20.21 -17.28
C ARG A 89 1.69 20.93 -16.37
N GLU A 90 0.86 20.18 -15.63
CA GLU A 90 -0.12 20.75 -14.71
C GLU A 90 0.56 21.53 -13.57
N ILE A 91 1.60 20.96 -12.97
CA ILE A 91 2.37 21.59 -11.90
C ILE A 91 3.03 22.88 -12.40
N ALA A 92 3.65 22.86 -13.59
CA ALA A 92 4.25 24.04 -14.16
C ALA A 92 3.24 25.17 -14.42
N SER A 93 2.06 24.82 -14.94
CA SER A 93 0.99 25.77 -15.24
C SER A 93 0.37 26.37 -13.96
N ARG A 94 0.16 25.58 -12.91
CA ARG A 94 -0.56 25.98 -11.68
C ARG A 94 0.33 26.68 -10.66
N TYR A 95 1.57 26.18 -10.51
CA TYR A 95 2.47 26.59 -9.42
C TYR A 95 3.75 27.23 -9.88
N ASN A 96 4.02 27.28 -11.20
CA ASN A 96 5.31 27.72 -11.76
C ASN A 96 6.51 26.92 -11.17
N VAL A 97 6.30 25.60 -10.93
CA VAL A 97 7.33 24.64 -10.51
C VAL A 97 7.58 23.67 -11.65
N ARG A 98 8.84 23.41 -11.99
CA ARG A 98 9.23 22.47 -13.05
C ARG A 98 9.55 21.10 -12.45
N LEU A 99 8.76 20.07 -12.78
CA LEU A 99 9.05 18.69 -12.42
C LEU A 99 9.92 18.02 -13.48
N ARG A 100 11.06 17.46 -13.08
CA ARG A 100 11.98 16.70 -13.91
C ARG A 100 12.03 15.25 -13.42
N HIS A 101 11.37 14.35 -14.14
CA HIS A 101 11.44 12.91 -13.87
C HIS A 101 12.81 12.39 -14.29
N VAL A 102 13.65 12.05 -13.31
CA VAL A 102 14.91 11.33 -13.49
C VAL A 102 14.62 9.85 -13.37
N LYS A 103 14.64 9.17 -14.51
CA LYS A 103 14.30 7.75 -14.60
C LYS A 103 15.44 6.90 -14.07
N VAL A 104 15.12 6.03 -13.12
CA VAL A 104 16.02 4.98 -12.63
C VAL A 104 15.44 3.60 -12.98
N ALA A 105 16.30 2.63 -13.16
CA ALA A 105 15.88 1.23 -13.32
C ALA A 105 15.45 0.65 -11.97
N ASP A 106 16.18 1.01 -10.92
CA ASP A 106 15.88 0.68 -9.53
C ASP A 106 16.18 1.88 -8.64
N ILE A 107 15.37 2.09 -7.58
CA ILE A 107 15.52 3.24 -6.68
C ILE A 107 16.78 3.16 -5.83
N SER A 108 17.36 1.98 -5.64
CA SER A 108 18.63 1.79 -4.96
C SER A 108 19.80 2.57 -5.61
N GLU A 109 19.69 2.89 -6.92
CA GLU A 109 20.64 3.79 -7.58
C GLU A 109 20.63 5.21 -6.96
N ALA A 110 19.43 5.76 -6.72
CA ALA A 110 19.28 7.07 -6.08
C ALA A 110 19.68 7.02 -4.60
N VAL A 111 19.36 5.93 -3.90
CA VAL A 111 19.79 5.71 -2.52
C VAL A 111 21.32 5.65 -2.41
N SER A 112 21.97 4.91 -3.30
CA SER A 112 23.44 4.84 -3.35
C SER A 112 24.08 6.18 -3.61
N ARG A 113 23.46 7.03 -4.45
CA ARG A 113 23.90 8.40 -4.66
C ARG A 113 23.78 9.25 -3.41
N LEU A 114 22.66 9.21 -2.69
CA LEU A 114 22.48 9.92 -1.42
C LEU A 114 23.50 9.49 -0.37
N LYS A 115 23.84 8.19 -0.34
CA LYS A 115 24.90 7.67 0.55
C LYS A 115 26.27 8.28 0.27
N ALA A 116 26.57 8.55 -1.00
CA ALA A 116 27.86 9.09 -1.44
C ALA A 116 27.96 10.62 -1.29
N GLU A 117 26.84 11.33 -1.09
CA GLU A 117 26.80 12.76 -0.85
C GLU A 117 27.24 13.07 0.59
N ASP A 118 27.88 14.24 0.79
CA ASP A 118 28.38 14.69 2.11
C ASP A 118 27.28 15.22 3.05
N GLY A 119 26.02 15.17 2.59
CA GLY A 119 24.84 15.62 3.33
C GLY A 119 24.60 17.13 3.31
N SER A 120 25.45 17.93 2.67
CA SER A 120 25.29 19.39 2.60
C SER A 120 24.30 19.82 1.52
N LYS A 121 24.35 19.18 0.35
CA LYS A 121 23.46 19.42 -0.79
C LYS A 121 23.24 18.16 -1.59
N SER A 122 21.98 17.87 -1.90
CA SER A 122 21.61 16.79 -2.81
C SER A 122 21.17 17.32 -4.18
N ALA A 123 21.50 16.59 -5.22
CA ALA A 123 20.92 16.80 -6.55
C ALA A 123 19.54 16.12 -6.69
N ILE A 124 19.08 15.43 -5.65
CA ILE A 124 17.80 14.74 -5.59
C ILE A 124 16.86 15.57 -4.72
N ASP A 125 15.73 15.99 -5.27
CA ASP A 125 14.74 16.77 -4.53
C ASP A 125 13.55 15.92 -4.08
N LEU A 126 13.22 14.88 -4.85
CA LEU A 126 12.10 13.99 -4.56
C LEU A 126 12.44 12.55 -4.98
N LEU A 127 12.03 11.61 -4.17
CA LEU A 127 12.17 10.16 -4.41
C LEU A 127 10.80 9.49 -4.45
N TRP A 128 10.64 8.52 -5.35
CA TRP A 128 9.65 7.46 -5.19
C TRP A 128 10.36 6.27 -4.56
N VAL A 129 10.15 6.04 -3.29
CA VAL A 129 10.88 5.05 -2.49
C VAL A 129 9.90 4.24 -1.65
N ASN A 130 10.28 3.04 -1.28
CA ASN A 130 9.55 2.17 -0.37
C ASN A 130 10.43 1.03 0.16
N GLY A 131 9.91 0.31 1.15
CA GLY A 131 10.50 -0.89 1.70
C GLY A 131 11.84 -0.68 2.40
N GLU A 132 12.80 -1.53 2.08
CA GLU A 132 14.14 -1.51 2.68
C GLU A 132 14.90 -0.21 2.41
N ASN A 133 14.68 0.39 1.23
CA ASN A 133 15.29 1.66 0.85
C ASN A 133 14.83 2.81 1.76
N PHE A 134 13.52 2.85 2.07
CA PHE A 134 12.98 3.80 3.04
C PHE A 134 13.55 3.56 4.44
N SER A 135 13.49 2.31 4.94
CA SER A 135 14.03 1.95 6.25
C SER A 135 15.46 2.44 6.41
N TYR A 136 16.32 2.14 5.42
CA TYR A 136 17.70 2.60 5.41
C TYR A 136 17.82 4.12 5.47
N LEU A 137 17.13 4.85 4.57
CA LEU A 137 17.22 6.32 4.51
C LEU A 137 16.73 6.98 5.81
N LYS A 138 15.69 6.42 6.43
CA LYS A 138 15.15 6.87 7.72
C LYS A 138 16.16 6.66 8.86
N GLU A 139 16.73 5.47 8.97
CA GLU A 139 17.74 5.11 9.97
C GLU A 139 18.99 5.98 9.88
N GLN A 140 19.40 6.32 8.66
CA GLN A 140 20.54 7.21 8.41
C GLN A 140 20.20 8.71 8.54
N HIS A 141 18.95 9.06 8.91
CA HIS A 141 18.49 10.45 9.06
C HIS A 141 18.66 11.30 7.78
N LEU A 142 18.52 10.69 6.61
CA LEU A 142 18.71 11.32 5.30
C LEU A 142 17.42 11.94 4.74
N LEU A 143 16.26 11.75 5.39
CA LEU A 143 14.96 12.25 4.94
C LEU A 143 14.49 13.48 5.72
N LEU A 144 13.74 14.33 5.03
CA LEU A 144 13.01 15.45 5.61
C LEU A 144 11.74 14.92 6.29
N GLY A 145 11.57 15.21 7.57
CA GLY A 145 10.38 14.82 8.34
C GLY A 145 9.23 15.82 8.24
N ASN A 146 8.15 15.53 8.98
CA ASN A 146 6.95 16.38 9.12
C ASN A 146 6.21 16.66 7.79
N LEU A 147 6.35 15.81 6.78
CA LEU A 147 5.71 16.02 5.47
C LEU A 147 4.19 16.07 5.58
N TRP A 148 3.58 15.15 6.38
CA TRP A 148 2.11 15.07 6.51
C TRP A 148 1.49 16.33 7.11
N SER A 149 2.13 16.95 8.09
CA SER A 149 1.65 18.19 8.69
C SER A 149 1.95 19.44 7.88
N SER A 150 2.94 19.37 6.96
CA SER A 150 3.40 20.51 6.16
C SER A 150 2.81 20.56 4.74
N ILE A 151 2.06 19.54 4.31
CA ILE A 151 1.47 19.43 2.98
C ILE A 151 -0.05 19.30 3.11
N PRO A 152 -0.86 20.30 2.70
CA PRO A 152 -2.31 20.31 2.95
C PRO A 152 -3.05 19.07 2.48
N ASN A 153 -2.80 18.60 1.26
CA ASN A 153 -3.49 17.44 0.69
C ASN A 153 -3.15 16.09 1.37
N SER A 154 -2.17 16.05 2.28
CA SER A 154 -1.96 14.87 3.13
C SER A 154 -3.16 14.58 4.04
N ALA A 155 -3.97 15.59 4.35
CA ALA A 155 -5.23 15.41 5.10
C ALA A 155 -6.28 14.58 4.35
N LEU A 156 -6.14 14.42 3.02
CA LEU A 156 -7.02 13.58 2.20
C LEU A 156 -6.72 12.08 2.32
N LEU A 157 -5.55 11.71 2.85
CA LEU A 157 -5.11 10.31 2.89
C LEU A 157 -6.10 9.42 3.64
N ALA A 158 -6.43 8.30 3.04
CA ALA A 158 -7.44 7.35 3.53
C ALA A 158 -6.88 6.38 4.58
N ILE A 159 -6.23 6.90 5.61
CA ILE A 159 -5.54 6.14 6.65
C ILE A 159 -6.45 5.20 7.46
N GLN A 160 -7.76 5.44 7.45
CA GLN A 160 -8.75 4.59 8.13
C GLN A 160 -9.12 3.34 7.30
N LYS A 161 -8.86 3.36 6.00
CA LYS A 161 -9.24 2.29 5.06
C LYS A 161 -8.02 1.55 4.49
N LEU A 162 -6.88 2.21 4.41
CA LEU A 162 -5.64 1.68 3.84
C LEU A 162 -4.50 1.74 4.87
N PRO A 163 -3.56 0.78 4.87
CA PRO A 163 -2.45 0.72 5.82
C PRO A 163 -1.32 1.71 5.44
N LEU A 164 -1.66 3.00 5.28
CA LEU A 164 -0.76 4.04 4.76
C LEU A 164 0.24 4.59 5.79
N GLN A 165 0.21 4.12 7.03
CA GLN A 165 1.07 4.62 8.11
C GLN A 165 2.36 3.81 8.29
N ASN A 166 2.50 2.72 7.55
CA ASN A 166 3.68 1.87 7.57
C ASN A 166 4.12 1.57 6.15
N ASP A 167 5.42 1.51 5.94
CA ASP A 167 6.05 0.99 4.72
C ASP A 167 6.82 -0.29 5.07
N PHE A 168 6.39 -1.43 4.54
CA PHE A 168 6.91 -2.77 4.85
C PHE A 168 7.12 -3.00 6.37
N GLY A 169 6.10 -2.67 7.15
CA GLY A 169 6.11 -2.82 8.61
C GLY A 169 6.89 -1.73 9.37
N VAL A 170 7.56 -0.80 8.69
CA VAL A 170 8.26 0.32 9.30
C VAL A 170 7.34 1.54 9.37
N PRO A 171 7.09 2.14 10.55
CA PRO A 171 6.29 3.35 10.67
C PRO A 171 6.89 4.50 9.86
N ILE A 172 6.09 5.17 9.03
CA ILE A 172 6.60 6.25 8.16
C ILE A 172 6.79 7.58 8.89
N GLU A 173 6.07 7.85 9.99
CA GLU A 173 6.25 8.98 10.91
C GLU A 173 6.41 10.35 10.20
N GLY A 174 5.78 10.51 9.05
CA GLY A 174 5.82 11.74 8.26
C GLY A 174 7.13 11.96 7.47
N PHE A 175 8.00 10.96 7.34
CA PHE A 175 9.17 11.00 6.45
C PHE A 175 8.84 10.62 5.00
N GLU A 176 7.70 9.99 4.78
CA GLU A 176 7.14 9.67 3.48
C GLU A 176 5.69 10.12 3.38
N VAL A 177 5.22 10.24 2.13
CA VAL A 177 3.81 10.52 1.81
C VAL A 177 3.33 9.51 0.78
N PRO A 178 2.37 8.64 1.14
CA PRO A 178 1.75 7.74 0.18
C PRO A 178 1.01 8.50 -0.92
N TRP A 179 1.19 8.10 -2.19
CA TRP A 179 0.51 8.71 -3.34
C TRP A 179 -0.16 7.69 -4.27
N GLY A 180 0.03 6.41 -4.01
CA GLY A 180 -0.59 5.30 -4.70
C GLY A 180 -0.52 4.03 -3.86
N VAL A 181 -1.30 3.01 -4.25
CA VAL A 181 -1.29 1.69 -3.61
C VAL A 181 -1.37 0.59 -4.66
N GLY A 182 -0.60 -0.47 -4.43
CA GLY A 182 -0.81 -1.75 -5.06
C GLY A 182 -1.48 -2.72 -4.09
N GLN A 183 -2.33 -3.60 -4.61
CA GLN A 183 -2.98 -4.63 -3.80
C GLN A 183 -2.85 -5.99 -4.49
N PHE A 184 -2.25 -6.94 -3.78
CA PHE A 184 -2.05 -8.28 -4.32
C PHE A 184 -3.38 -8.96 -4.61
N ASN A 185 -3.54 -9.45 -5.82
CA ASN A 185 -4.74 -10.15 -6.23
C ASN A 185 -4.42 -11.28 -7.22
N ILE A 186 -5.40 -12.16 -7.41
CA ILE A 186 -5.35 -13.24 -8.38
C ILE A 186 -6.38 -12.95 -9.45
N ILE A 187 -6.03 -13.13 -10.71
CA ILE A 187 -6.91 -13.08 -11.85
C ILE A 187 -7.15 -14.51 -12.34
N ALA A 188 -8.39 -14.98 -12.29
CA ALA A 188 -8.79 -16.31 -12.70
C ALA A 188 -10.29 -16.35 -13.04
N ASP A 189 -10.77 -17.44 -13.64
CA ASP A 189 -12.21 -17.70 -13.73
C ASP A 189 -12.74 -18.07 -12.34
N GLU A 190 -13.68 -17.29 -11.81
CA GLU A 190 -14.26 -17.51 -10.47
C GLU A 190 -14.93 -18.88 -10.35
N SER A 191 -15.46 -19.42 -11.44
CA SER A 191 -16.10 -20.73 -11.44
C SER A 191 -15.17 -21.86 -10.99
N LEU A 192 -13.86 -21.71 -11.17
CA LEU A 192 -12.85 -22.67 -10.69
C LEU A 192 -12.81 -22.76 -9.17
N PHE A 193 -13.22 -21.70 -8.47
CA PHE A 193 -13.21 -21.61 -7.00
C PHE A 193 -14.57 -21.81 -6.35
N SER A 194 -15.67 -21.80 -7.13
CA SER A 194 -17.05 -21.86 -6.61
C SER A 194 -17.36 -23.17 -5.86
N HIS A 195 -16.68 -24.27 -6.18
CA HIS A 195 -16.87 -25.57 -5.51
C HIS A 195 -15.92 -25.80 -4.33
N THR A 196 -15.07 -24.84 -3.99
CA THR A 196 -14.04 -24.98 -2.95
C THR A 196 -14.48 -24.48 -1.57
N GLY A 197 -15.73 -24.00 -1.43
CA GLY A 197 -16.25 -23.42 -0.19
C GLY A 197 -15.75 -22.00 0.11
N SER A 198 -15.04 -21.37 -0.82
CA SER A 198 -14.62 -19.96 -0.72
C SER A 198 -15.83 -19.02 -0.84
N LYS A 199 -15.79 -17.89 -0.13
CA LYS A 199 -16.75 -16.81 -0.35
C LYS A 199 -16.52 -16.20 -1.75
N GLN A 200 -17.56 -15.58 -2.31
CA GLN A 200 -17.49 -14.92 -3.59
C GLN A 200 -16.26 -13.98 -3.66
N ASN A 201 -15.57 -14.02 -4.78
CA ASN A 201 -14.33 -13.26 -5.06
C ASN A 201 -13.16 -13.53 -4.08
N THR A 202 -13.24 -14.59 -3.24
CA THR A 202 -12.14 -14.90 -2.34
C THR A 202 -11.47 -16.24 -2.65
N VAL A 203 -10.20 -16.34 -2.29
CA VAL A 203 -9.42 -17.56 -2.34
C VAL A 203 -8.83 -17.89 -0.97
N THR A 204 -8.53 -19.16 -0.77
CA THR A 204 -7.79 -19.68 0.38
C THR A 204 -6.66 -20.57 -0.11
N PRO A 205 -5.63 -20.86 0.70
CA PRO A 205 -4.60 -21.84 0.30
C PRO A 205 -5.21 -23.17 -0.12
N SER A 206 -6.20 -23.67 0.61
CA SER A 206 -6.89 -24.94 0.26
C SER A 206 -7.65 -24.86 -1.07
N SER A 207 -8.27 -23.72 -1.40
CA SER A 207 -8.97 -23.56 -2.68
C SER A 207 -7.99 -23.51 -3.86
N ILE A 208 -6.82 -22.88 -3.70
CA ILE A 208 -5.76 -22.88 -4.72
C ILE A 208 -5.24 -24.30 -4.94
N LEU A 209 -5.03 -25.06 -3.87
CA LEU A 209 -4.58 -26.46 -3.96
C LEU A 209 -5.62 -27.33 -4.67
N ALA A 210 -6.90 -27.14 -4.39
CA ALA A 210 -7.99 -27.83 -5.07
C ALA A 210 -8.03 -27.51 -6.57
N VAL A 211 -7.86 -26.24 -6.95
CA VAL A 211 -7.76 -25.82 -8.37
C VAL A 211 -6.54 -26.47 -9.03
N ALA A 212 -5.38 -26.48 -8.38
CA ALA A 212 -4.18 -27.13 -8.90
C ALA A 212 -4.35 -28.64 -9.09
N THR A 213 -5.07 -29.30 -8.16
CA THR A 213 -5.39 -30.72 -8.27
C THR A 213 -6.28 -31.02 -9.48
N GLN A 214 -7.27 -30.16 -9.75
CA GLN A 214 -8.17 -30.31 -10.90
C GLN A 214 -7.54 -29.88 -12.23
N ASN A 215 -6.49 -29.06 -12.18
CA ASN A 215 -5.81 -28.50 -13.34
C ASN A 215 -4.28 -28.71 -13.24
N PRO A 216 -3.79 -29.95 -13.18
CA PRO A 216 -2.38 -30.23 -12.97
C PRO A 216 -1.50 -29.60 -14.05
N GLY A 217 -0.40 -28.98 -13.62
CA GLY A 217 0.54 -28.29 -14.51
C GLY A 217 0.08 -26.91 -14.97
N ARG A 218 -1.09 -26.42 -14.54
CA ARG A 218 -1.65 -25.15 -15.03
C ARG A 218 -1.73 -24.04 -13.97
N VAL A 219 -1.12 -24.25 -12.81
CA VAL A 219 -0.95 -23.29 -11.73
C VAL A 219 0.53 -23.07 -11.52
N SER A 220 0.94 -21.81 -11.34
CA SER A 220 2.29 -21.43 -10.95
C SER A 220 2.28 -20.00 -10.37
N TYR A 221 3.43 -19.54 -9.94
CA TYR A 221 3.72 -18.17 -9.51
C TYR A 221 5.13 -17.77 -9.98
N PRO A 222 5.46 -16.48 -10.12
CA PRO A 222 6.79 -16.04 -10.52
C PRO A 222 7.86 -16.49 -9.53
N ARG A 223 9.04 -16.80 -10.03
CA ARG A 223 10.15 -17.30 -9.21
C ARG A 223 10.68 -16.23 -8.27
N PRO A 224 10.73 -16.43 -6.93
CA PRO A 224 11.45 -15.53 -6.04
C PRO A 224 12.94 -15.37 -6.45
N PRO A 225 13.54 -14.18 -6.32
CA PRO A 225 13.04 -12.99 -5.60
C PRO A 225 12.14 -12.04 -6.43
N GLU A 226 11.52 -12.51 -7.52
CA GLU A 226 10.59 -11.67 -8.27
C GLU A 226 9.45 -11.20 -7.33
N PHE A 227 9.14 -9.91 -7.38
CA PHE A 227 8.26 -9.23 -6.43
C PHE A 227 6.88 -9.89 -6.25
N HIS A 228 6.20 -10.25 -7.35
CA HIS A 228 4.87 -10.88 -7.29
C HIS A 228 4.95 -12.31 -6.74
N GLY A 229 6.01 -13.04 -7.08
CA GLY A 229 6.26 -14.38 -6.57
C GLY A 229 6.52 -14.36 -5.06
N THR A 230 7.42 -13.50 -4.60
CA THR A 230 7.66 -13.32 -3.17
C THR A 230 6.40 -12.87 -2.43
N THR A 231 5.61 -11.96 -3.03
CA THR A 231 4.36 -11.51 -2.40
C THR A 231 3.30 -12.62 -2.36
N PHE A 232 3.24 -13.50 -3.37
CA PHE A 232 2.39 -14.69 -3.31
C PHE A 232 2.74 -15.58 -2.11
N LEU A 233 4.03 -15.81 -1.87
CA LEU A 233 4.49 -16.60 -0.70
C LEU A 233 4.14 -15.90 0.63
N LYS A 234 4.34 -14.58 0.71
CA LYS A 234 3.96 -13.78 1.88
C LYS A 234 2.44 -13.87 2.13
N GLN A 235 1.64 -13.74 1.08
CA GLN A 235 0.18 -13.82 1.18
C GLN A 235 -0.29 -15.23 1.62
N LEU A 236 0.34 -16.29 1.13
CA LEU A 236 0.11 -17.65 1.61
C LEU A 236 0.46 -17.78 3.09
N LEU A 237 1.60 -17.26 3.53
CA LEU A 237 2.03 -17.34 4.93
C LEU A 237 1.07 -16.61 5.86
N VAL A 238 0.58 -15.41 5.47
CA VAL A 238 -0.47 -14.68 6.20
C VAL A 238 -1.74 -15.54 6.33
N ALA A 239 -2.14 -16.20 5.25
CA ALA A 239 -3.36 -17.01 5.24
C ALA A 239 -3.20 -18.30 6.07
N LEU A 240 -2.10 -19.03 5.93
CA LEU A 240 -1.81 -20.28 6.62
C LEU A 240 -1.60 -20.08 8.13
N SER A 241 -1.02 -18.97 8.55
CA SER A 241 -0.82 -18.61 9.95
C SER A 241 -2.02 -17.90 10.59
N ASN A 242 -3.11 -17.71 9.83
CA ASN A 242 -4.28 -16.92 10.25
C ASN A 242 -3.91 -15.52 10.77
N LYS A 243 -3.07 -14.80 10.04
CA LYS A 243 -2.59 -13.44 10.37
C LYS A 243 -1.82 -13.37 11.69
N ASP A 244 -0.90 -14.30 11.92
CA ASP A 244 -0.04 -14.26 13.11
C ASP A 244 0.66 -12.89 13.21
N GLN A 245 0.53 -12.24 14.37
CA GLN A 245 1.01 -10.86 14.56
C GLN A 245 2.52 -10.74 14.46
N ARG A 246 3.27 -11.82 14.65
CA ARG A 246 4.73 -11.85 14.50
C ARG A 246 5.19 -11.59 13.07
N LEU A 247 4.32 -11.76 12.08
CA LEU A 247 4.61 -11.42 10.68
C LEU A 247 4.77 -9.90 10.46
N PHE A 248 4.18 -9.09 11.33
CA PHE A 248 4.22 -7.63 11.23
C PHE A 248 5.31 -6.99 12.10
N SER A 249 6.22 -7.80 12.62
CA SER A 249 7.41 -7.43 13.37
C SER A 249 8.64 -8.15 12.79
N ALA A 250 9.84 -7.77 13.24
CA ALA A 250 11.09 -8.38 12.77
C ALA A 250 11.05 -9.92 12.89
N ALA A 251 11.50 -10.61 11.86
CA ALA A 251 11.52 -12.07 11.73
C ALA A 251 12.55 -12.68 12.70
N THR A 252 12.16 -12.89 13.97
CA THR A 252 13.02 -13.55 14.96
C THR A 252 13.23 -15.03 14.60
N PRO A 253 14.36 -15.65 15.02
CA PRO A 253 14.59 -17.08 14.80
C PRO A 253 13.42 -17.95 15.25
N GLN A 254 12.85 -17.70 16.44
CA GLN A 254 11.70 -18.44 16.94
C GLN A 254 10.45 -18.28 16.04
N ALA A 255 10.16 -17.07 15.59
CA ALA A 255 9.03 -16.85 14.67
C ALA A 255 9.23 -17.56 13.33
N GLN A 256 10.47 -17.61 12.83
CA GLN A 256 10.80 -18.36 11.62
C GLN A 256 10.60 -19.87 11.81
N GLU A 257 11.06 -20.43 12.91
CA GLU A 257 10.90 -21.85 13.24
C GLU A 257 9.43 -22.26 13.37
N ASP A 258 8.58 -21.40 13.93
CA ASP A 258 7.16 -21.69 14.13
C ASP A 258 6.31 -21.52 12.86
N LEU A 259 6.61 -20.48 12.05
CA LEU A 259 5.70 -20.05 10.98
C LEU A 259 6.10 -20.56 9.59
N LEU A 260 7.40 -20.61 9.27
CA LEU A 260 7.82 -21.02 7.92
C LEU A 260 7.48 -22.47 7.57
N PRO A 261 7.46 -23.45 8.50
CA PRO A 261 6.99 -24.78 8.18
C PRO A 261 5.58 -24.85 7.61
N LEU A 262 4.69 -23.91 8.00
CA LEU A 262 3.34 -23.80 7.43
C LEU A 262 3.39 -23.56 5.92
N LEU A 263 4.26 -22.64 5.49
CA LEU A 263 4.46 -22.31 4.07
C LEU A 263 5.10 -23.47 3.32
N TRP A 264 6.19 -24.06 3.86
CA TRP A 264 6.91 -25.13 3.17
C TRP A 264 6.06 -26.38 3.02
N ASN A 265 5.34 -26.80 4.05
CA ASN A 265 4.43 -27.94 3.98
C ASN A 265 3.32 -27.75 2.95
N TYR A 266 2.85 -26.52 2.77
CA TYR A 266 1.90 -26.19 1.72
C TYR A 266 2.52 -26.24 0.33
N LEU A 267 3.71 -25.66 0.15
CA LEU A 267 4.41 -25.66 -1.15
C LEU A 267 4.84 -27.06 -1.58
N ASP A 268 5.21 -27.94 -0.63
CA ASP A 268 5.53 -29.34 -0.91
C ASP A 268 4.31 -30.11 -1.46
N GLN A 269 3.08 -29.66 -1.16
CA GLN A 269 1.86 -30.20 -1.75
C GLN A 269 1.51 -29.53 -3.09
N LEU A 270 1.78 -28.22 -3.22
CA LEU A 270 1.42 -27.46 -4.41
C LEU A 270 2.35 -27.72 -5.58
N HIS A 271 3.67 -27.78 -5.37
CA HIS A 271 4.67 -27.88 -6.43
C HIS A 271 4.50 -29.12 -7.33
N PRO A 272 4.25 -30.35 -6.84
CA PRO A 272 4.01 -31.50 -7.70
C PRO A 272 2.82 -31.33 -8.65
N LEU A 273 1.86 -30.46 -8.30
CA LEU A 273 0.67 -30.14 -9.10
C LEU A 273 0.87 -28.92 -10.00
N SER A 274 1.96 -28.17 -9.79
CA SER A 274 2.25 -26.92 -10.49
C SER A 274 2.90 -27.16 -11.86
N TRP A 275 3.06 -26.07 -12.61
CA TRP A 275 3.74 -26.07 -13.91
C TRP A 275 5.09 -26.77 -13.81
N GLN A 276 5.32 -27.69 -14.79
CA GLN A 276 6.49 -28.56 -14.81
C GLN A 276 6.80 -29.25 -13.46
N GLN A 277 5.74 -29.59 -12.72
CA GLN A 277 5.83 -30.26 -11.41
C GLN A 277 6.68 -29.50 -10.38
N GLY A 278 6.71 -28.15 -10.48
CA GLY A 278 7.48 -27.31 -9.58
C GLY A 278 8.98 -27.27 -9.86
N ASN A 279 9.44 -27.84 -10.99
CA ASN A 279 10.86 -27.78 -11.41
C ASN A 279 11.18 -26.50 -12.20
N ALA A 280 10.17 -25.76 -12.62
CA ALA A 280 10.32 -24.45 -13.25
C ALA A 280 9.21 -23.49 -12.81
N PHE A 281 9.53 -22.21 -12.85
CA PHE A 281 8.64 -21.11 -12.47
C PHE A 281 8.77 -19.98 -13.49
N PRO A 282 7.70 -19.20 -13.76
CA PRO A 282 7.84 -18.00 -14.58
C PRO A 282 8.92 -17.06 -14.01
N SER A 283 9.73 -16.51 -14.89
CA SER A 283 10.82 -15.59 -14.50
C SER A 283 10.33 -14.21 -14.07
N SER A 284 9.09 -13.89 -14.44
CA SER A 284 8.47 -12.58 -14.13
C SER A 284 6.94 -12.69 -14.16
N ASN A 285 6.29 -11.68 -13.55
CA ASN A 285 4.83 -11.54 -13.66
C ASN A 285 4.38 -11.35 -15.12
N THR A 286 5.16 -10.68 -15.95
CA THR A 286 4.87 -10.51 -17.37
C THR A 286 4.81 -11.86 -18.10
N GLU A 287 5.74 -12.76 -17.81
CA GLU A 287 5.72 -14.12 -18.36
C GLU A 287 4.50 -14.91 -17.85
N GLN A 288 4.22 -14.86 -16.55
CA GLN A 288 3.05 -15.53 -15.98
C GLN A 288 1.75 -15.04 -16.61
N LEU A 289 1.57 -13.73 -16.77
CA LEU A 289 0.42 -13.16 -17.45
C LEU A 289 0.32 -13.61 -18.90
N SER A 290 1.44 -13.66 -19.62
CA SER A 290 1.48 -14.18 -21.00
C SER A 290 1.03 -15.64 -21.09
N LEU A 291 1.47 -16.50 -20.17
CA LEU A 291 1.06 -17.91 -20.10
C LEU A 291 -0.44 -18.04 -19.76
N PHE A 292 -0.98 -17.15 -18.93
CA PHE A 292 -2.42 -17.06 -18.66
C PHE A 292 -3.22 -16.61 -19.90
N GLN A 293 -2.76 -15.59 -20.61
CA GLN A 293 -3.36 -15.10 -21.86
C GLN A 293 -3.38 -16.21 -22.92
N GLN A 294 -2.33 -17.04 -22.99
CA GLN A 294 -2.24 -18.21 -23.88
C GLN A 294 -3.02 -19.42 -23.37
N LYS A 295 -3.75 -19.30 -22.27
CA LYS A 295 -4.52 -20.38 -21.64
C LYS A 295 -3.68 -21.58 -21.20
N GLN A 296 -2.38 -21.40 -21.00
CA GLN A 296 -1.53 -22.41 -20.41
C GLN A 296 -1.73 -22.46 -18.90
N PHE A 297 -1.97 -21.31 -18.28
CA PHE A 297 -2.36 -21.20 -16.85
C PHE A 297 -3.85 -20.94 -16.68
N VAL A 298 -4.39 -21.31 -15.53
CA VAL A 298 -5.77 -21.04 -15.12
C VAL A 298 -5.89 -19.85 -14.17
N MET A 299 -4.76 -19.35 -13.68
CA MET A 299 -4.68 -18.16 -12.84
C MET A 299 -3.36 -17.42 -13.07
N THR A 300 -3.38 -16.12 -12.83
CA THR A 300 -2.22 -15.25 -12.75
C THR A 300 -2.32 -14.33 -11.53
N VAL A 301 -1.22 -13.72 -11.11
CA VAL A 301 -1.20 -12.76 -10.01
C VAL A 301 -1.00 -11.35 -10.53
N SER A 302 -1.47 -10.37 -9.79
CA SER A 302 -1.29 -8.95 -10.09
C SER A 302 -1.16 -8.15 -8.80
N PHE A 303 -0.52 -6.99 -8.89
CA PHE A 303 -0.48 -6.01 -7.80
C PHE A 303 -1.32 -4.76 -8.11
N ASN A 304 -1.90 -4.69 -9.32
CA ASN A 304 -2.85 -3.65 -9.69
C ASN A 304 -4.27 -4.23 -9.75
N PRO A 305 -5.17 -3.86 -8.82
CA PRO A 305 -6.55 -4.35 -8.84
C PRO A 305 -7.32 -4.00 -10.13
N ASN A 306 -6.88 -3.00 -10.88
CA ASN A 306 -7.54 -2.54 -12.11
C ASN A 306 -6.95 -3.17 -13.38
N GLU A 307 -5.90 -3.99 -13.27
CA GLU A 307 -5.28 -4.65 -14.44
C GLU A 307 -6.26 -5.52 -15.21
N ILE A 308 -7.14 -6.22 -14.50
CA ILE A 308 -8.14 -7.10 -15.10
C ILE A 308 -9.06 -6.38 -16.11
N GLU A 309 -9.48 -5.15 -15.79
CA GLU A 309 -10.38 -4.39 -16.66
C GLU A 309 -9.68 -4.00 -17.98
N LYS A 310 -8.41 -3.63 -17.89
CA LYS A 310 -7.58 -3.37 -19.07
C LYS A 310 -7.40 -4.62 -19.91
N GLU A 311 -7.01 -5.74 -19.29
CA GLU A 311 -6.82 -7.01 -20.00
C GLU A 311 -8.09 -7.51 -20.69
N LYS A 312 -9.27 -7.35 -20.05
CA LYS A 312 -10.57 -7.66 -20.64
C LYS A 312 -10.91 -6.73 -21.79
N SER A 313 -10.72 -5.42 -21.63
CA SER A 313 -11.04 -4.42 -22.67
C SER A 313 -10.23 -4.65 -23.96
N GLU A 314 -9.01 -5.10 -23.81
CA GLU A 314 -8.11 -5.45 -24.91
C GLU A 314 -8.28 -6.90 -25.39
N LYS A 315 -9.25 -7.65 -24.82
CA LYS A 315 -9.59 -9.05 -25.15
C LYS A 315 -8.39 -10.01 -25.05
N ARG A 316 -7.46 -9.72 -24.14
CA ARG A 316 -6.28 -10.58 -23.91
C ARG A 316 -6.54 -11.72 -22.93
N ILE A 317 -7.56 -11.61 -22.09
CA ILE A 317 -7.98 -12.64 -21.15
C ILE A 317 -9.47 -12.96 -21.31
N PRO A 318 -9.96 -14.13 -20.84
CA PRO A 318 -11.37 -14.48 -20.90
C PRO A 318 -12.27 -13.45 -20.19
N ALA A 319 -13.44 -13.16 -20.77
CA ALA A 319 -14.43 -12.26 -20.16
C ALA A 319 -14.94 -12.79 -18.81
N THR A 320 -14.87 -14.11 -18.59
CA THR A 320 -15.22 -14.80 -17.35
C THR A 320 -14.18 -14.66 -16.25
N SER A 321 -13.03 -14.03 -16.53
CA SER A 321 -12.01 -13.78 -15.52
C SER A 321 -12.52 -12.79 -14.46
N HIS A 322 -12.24 -13.06 -13.21
CA HIS A 322 -12.57 -12.22 -12.06
C HIS A 322 -11.31 -11.90 -11.25
N ARG A 323 -11.35 -10.78 -10.55
CA ARG A 323 -10.36 -10.40 -9.57
C ARG A 323 -10.71 -11.09 -8.26
N LEU A 324 -9.80 -11.94 -7.79
CA LEU A 324 -9.93 -12.70 -6.56
C LEU A 324 -8.87 -12.25 -5.54
N TYR A 325 -9.19 -12.31 -4.26
CA TYR A 325 -8.26 -11.97 -3.19
C TYR A 325 -8.34 -12.97 -2.03
N PHE A 326 -7.31 -13.04 -1.23
CA PHE A 326 -7.31 -13.95 -0.08
C PHE A 326 -8.34 -13.53 0.97
N ALA A 327 -9.00 -14.50 1.58
CA ALA A 327 -10.02 -14.24 2.60
C ALA A 327 -9.52 -13.41 3.79
N GLN A 328 -8.20 -13.39 4.02
CA GLN A 328 -7.53 -12.57 5.02
C GLN A 328 -7.33 -11.11 4.58
N GLY A 329 -7.67 -10.76 3.37
CA GLY A 329 -7.40 -9.47 2.73
C GLY A 329 -6.22 -9.55 1.77
N ALA A 330 -6.07 -8.52 0.95
CA ALA A 330 -5.00 -8.38 -0.03
C ALA A 330 -3.80 -7.64 0.58
N ILE A 331 -2.61 -8.22 0.54
CA ILE A 331 -1.40 -7.47 0.89
C ILE A 331 -1.37 -6.18 0.09
N THR A 332 -1.29 -5.06 0.80
CA THR A 332 -1.39 -3.71 0.26
C THR A 332 -0.11 -2.96 0.53
N ASN A 333 0.58 -2.56 -0.53
CA ASN A 333 1.78 -1.73 -0.48
C ASN A 333 1.49 -0.34 -1.01
N SER A 334 1.98 0.67 -0.31
CA SER A 334 1.93 2.04 -0.78
C SER A 334 3.09 2.36 -1.72
N HIS A 335 2.83 3.26 -2.65
CA HIS A 335 3.87 3.99 -3.39
C HIS A 335 4.13 5.28 -2.63
N ASN A 336 5.35 5.49 -2.16
CA ASN A 336 5.66 6.59 -1.26
C ASN A 336 6.59 7.62 -1.90
N LEU A 337 6.40 8.88 -1.52
CA LEU A 337 7.22 10.01 -1.91
C LEU A 337 7.99 10.49 -0.70
N ALA A 338 9.31 10.64 -0.82
CA ALA A 338 10.18 11.16 0.21
C ALA A 338 11.03 12.31 -0.31
N ILE A 339 11.33 13.27 0.56
CA ILE A 339 12.21 14.40 0.26
C ILE A 339 13.52 14.18 1.01
N PRO A 340 14.68 14.14 0.33
CA PRO A 340 15.96 14.11 1.02
C PRO A 340 16.13 15.35 1.91
N LYS A 341 16.74 15.18 3.09
CA LYS A 341 17.00 16.28 4.02
C LYS A 341 17.85 17.37 3.41
N ALA A 342 18.80 17.00 2.53
CA ALA A 342 19.70 17.89 1.81
C ALA A 342 19.15 18.39 0.46
N ALA A 343 17.87 18.15 0.14
CA ALA A 343 17.23 18.60 -1.09
C ALA A 343 17.33 20.13 -1.25
N GLN A 344 17.71 20.58 -2.43
CA GLN A 344 17.89 22.01 -2.71
C GLN A 344 16.56 22.72 -3.02
N ASN A 345 15.56 21.97 -3.53
CA ASN A 345 14.26 22.48 -3.95
C ASN A 345 13.13 21.81 -3.12
N SER A 346 13.29 21.80 -1.79
CA SER A 346 12.35 21.12 -0.89
C SER A 346 10.95 21.75 -0.87
N ALA A 347 10.84 23.07 -1.10
CA ALA A 347 9.56 23.77 -1.21
C ALA A 347 8.82 23.31 -2.47
N GLY A 348 9.47 23.27 -3.62
CA GLY A 348 8.91 22.73 -4.86
C GLY A 348 8.54 21.24 -4.74
N ALA A 349 9.35 20.44 -4.06
CA ALA A 349 9.05 19.03 -3.83
C ALA A 349 7.77 18.86 -3.02
N LYS A 350 7.53 19.66 -1.97
CA LYS A 350 6.26 19.69 -1.21
C LYS A 350 5.08 20.07 -2.11
N VAL A 351 5.24 21.05 -3.00
CA VAL A 351 4.20 21.46 -3.96
C VAL A 351 3.91 20.34 -4.95
N VAL A 352 4.92 19.60 -5.41
CA VAL A 352 4.72 18.39 -6.25
C VAL A 352 3.90 17.34 -5.51
N ILE A 353 4.25 17.00 -4.27
CA ILE A 353 3.49 16.04 -3.45
C ILE A 353 2.04 16.52 -3.26
N HIS A 354 1.85 17.78 -2.91
CA HIS A 354 0.52 18.38 -2.75
C HIS A 354 -0.32 18.20 -4.01
N PHE A 355 0.23 18.50 -5.19
CA PHE A 355 -0.48 18.30 -6.45
C PHE A 355 -0.80 16.82 -6.72
N LEU A 356 0.17 15.91 -6.51
CA LEU A 356 -0.03 14.48 -6.76
C LEU A 356 -1.09 13.84 -5.86
N LEU A 357 -1.36 14.43 -4.69
CA LEU A 357 -2.46 14.06 -3.79
C LEU A 357 -3.79 14.78 -4.09
N SER A 358 -3.84 15.71 -5.03
CA SER A 358 -5.09 16.37 -5.40
C SER A 358 -6.07 15.39 -6.04
N GLU A 359 -7.37 15.65 -5.90
CA GLU A 359 -8.40 14.83 -6.57
C GLU A 359 -8.16 14.74 -8.08
N LEU A 360 -7.76 15.85 -8.72
CA LEU A 360 -7.46 15.90 -10.14
C LEU A 360 -6.37 14.89 -10.51
N ALA A 361 -5.25 14.91 -9.75
CA ALA A 361 -4.12 14.03 -10.02
C ALA A 361 -4.44 12.57 -9.72
N GLN A 362 -5.16 12.29 -8.64
CA GLN A 362 -5.58 10.95 -8.25
C GLN A 362 -6.62 10.37 -9.22
N LYS A 363 -7.58 11.18 -9.69
CA LYS A 363 -8.52 10.77 -10.75
C LYS A 363 -7.82 10.45 -12.07
N GLN A 364 -6.84 11.29 -12.48
CA GLN A 364 -6.06 11.06 -13.69
C GLN A 364 -5.21 9.79 -13.59
N LYS A 365 -4.67 9.50 -12.42
CA LYS A 365 -3.90 8.28 -12.15
C LYS A 365 -4.79 7.04 -12.23
N LEU A 366 -5.95 7.06 -11.59
CA LEU A 366 -6.92 5.96 -11.52
C LEU A 366 -7.54 5.67 -12.89
N ASN A 367 -8.04 6.70 -13.58
CA ASN A 367 -8.80 6.56 -14.83
C ASN A 367 -7.92 6.58 -16.09
N GLY A 368 -6.64 6.89 -15.94
CA GLY A 368 -5.68 6.93 -17.04
C GLY A 368 -5.13 5.55 -17.41
N SER A 369 -4.16 5.55 -18.32
CA SER A 369 -3.51 4.31 -18.78
C SER A 369 -2.72 3.57 -17.69
N TRP A 370 -2.42 4.24 -16.58
CA TRP A 370 -1.75 3.60 -15.43
C TRP A 370 -2.76 2.76 -14.63
N GLY A 371 -3.94 3.31 -14.33
CA GLY A 371 -4.99 2.58 -13.61
C GLY A 371 -4.66 2.30 -12.14
N ASP A 372 -3.73 3.08 -11.56
CA ASP A 372 -3.30 2.87 -10.17
C ASP A 372 -4.36 3.37 -9.18
N PRO A 373 -4.73 2.58 -8.14
CA PRO A 373 -5.74 2.97 -7.17
C PRO A 373 -5.40 4.27 -6.43
N SER A 374 -6.44 4.98 -6.03
CA SER A 374 -6.30 6.21 -5.25
C SER A 374 -5.97 5.93 -3.79
N VAL A 375 -5.26 6.86 -3.16
CA VAL A 375 -4.96 6.85 -1.72
C VAL A 375 -5.76 7.87 -0.91
N ILE A 376 -6.61 8.66 -1.59
CA ILE A 376 -7.37 9.72 -0.93
C ILE A 376 -8.82 9.33 -0.68
N THR A 377 -9.36 9.71 0.48
CA THR A 377 -10.71 9.35 0.93
C THR A 377 -11.81 9.68 -0.08
N PRO A 378 -11.83 10.85 -0.77
CA PRO A 378 -12.90 11.19 -1.70
C PRO A 378 -13.01 10.27 -2.93
N LEU A 379 -11.96 9.53 -3.26
CA LEU A 379 -11.89 8.66 -4.44
C LEU A 379 -11.79 7.17 -4.09
N LEU A 380 -11.86 6.81 -2.81
CA LEU A 380 -11.91 5.42 -2.40
C LEU A 380 -13.33 4.89 -2.57
N ASP A 381 -13.49 4.13 -3.63
CA ASP A 381 -14.68 3.33 -3.89
C ASP A 381 -14.43 1.89 -3.44
N GLU A 382 -15.40 1.27 -2.76
CA GLU A 382 -15.34 -0.13 -2.34
C GLU A 382 -15.22 -1.09 -3.54
N ALA A 383 -15.68 -0.68 -4.73
CA ALA A 383 -15.54 -1.47 -5.95
C ALA A 383 -14.11 -1.43 -6.53
N SER A 384 -13.35 -0.38 -6.28
CA SER A 384 -11.99 -0.20 -6.82
C SER A 384 -10.87 -0.66 -5.87
N THR A 385 -11.17 -0.86 -4.58
CA THR A 385 -10.21 -1.31 -3.57
C THR A 385 -10.59 -2.66 -2.99
N LEU A 386 -9.58 -3.51 -2.75
CA LEU A 386 -9.77 -4.78 -2.06
C LEU A 386 -9.68 -4.57 -0.54
N PRO A 387 -10.29 -5.46 0.28
CA PRO A 387 -10.03 -5.47 1.71
C PRO A 387 -8.53 -5.54 1.96
N ALA A 388 -7.98 -4.48 2.56
CA ALA A 388 -6.55 -4.33 2.71
C ALA A 388 -5.98 -5.24 3.82
N GLN A 389 -4.83 -5.84 3.53
CA GLN A 389 -3.96 -6.50 4.49
C GLN A 389 -2.63 -5.76 4.53
N GLN A 390 -2.16 -5.43 5.72
CA GLN A 390 -0.85 -4.83 5.90
C GLN A 390 0.24 -5.76 5.35
N GLU A 391 1.28 -5.17 4.76
CA GLU A 391 2.49 -5.88 4.33
C GLU A 391 3.26 -6.43 5.56
N LEU A 392 3.97 -7.53 5.37
CA LEU A 392 4.85 -8.09 6.37
C LEU A 392 6.02 -7.14 6.64
N HIS A 393 6.62 -7.27 7.83
CA HIS A 393 7.87 -6.57 8.12
C HIS A 393 8.96 -6.98 7.11
N SER A 394 9.75 -6.01 6.62
CA SER A 394 10.73 -6.18 5.53
C SER A 394 11.67 -7.37 5.71
N SER A 395 12.07 -7.67 6.94
CA SER A 395 12.95 -8.82 7.26
C SER A 395 12.35 -10.19 6.89
N TRP A 396 11.04 -10.35 6.78
CA TRP A 396 10.42 -11.59 6.31
C TRP A 396 10.65 -11.84 4.83
N GLN A 397 10.76 -10.80 4.04
CA GLN A 397 11.02 -10.94 2.61
C GLN A 397 12.32 -11.69 2.35
N GLN A 398 13.42 -11.18 2.88
CA GLN A 398 14.74 -11.81 2.71
C GLN A 398 14.76 -13.26 3.22
N VAL A 399 14.18 -13.48 4.41
CA VAL A 399 14.12 -14.83 5.00
C VAL A 399 13.34 -15.81 4.12
N ILE A 400 12.21 -15.40 3.57
CA ILE A 400 11.38 -16.24 2.69
C ILE A 400 12.14 -16.54 1.39
N GLU A 401 12.74 -15.53 0.76
CA GLU A 401 13.48 -15.66 -0.50
C GLU A 401 14.69 -16.60 -0.36
N ASP A 402 15.53 -16.39 0.66
CA ASP A 402 16.71 -17.20 0.91
C ASP A 402 16.36 -18.66 1.16
N LYS A 403 15.35 -18.92 2.02
CA LYS A 403 14.93 -20.28 2.34
C LYS A 403 14.21 -20.96 1.17
N TRP A 404 13.44 -20.21 0.38
CA TRP A 404 12.83 -20.71 -0.84
C TRP A 404 13.91 -21.13 -1.84
N GLN A 405 14.92 -20.26 -2.05
CA GLN A 405 16.02 -20.54 -2.96
C GLN A 405 16.82 -21.78 -2.51
N GLN A 406 17.06 -21.93 -1.20
CA GLN A 406 17.73 -23.13 -0.66
C GLN A 406 16.94 -24.41 -0.88
N LYS A 407 15.60 -24.35 -0.79
CA LYS A 407 14.77 -25.56 -0.85
C LYS A 407 14.32 -25.93 -2.26
N TYR A 408 14.05 -24.95 -3.12
CA TYR A 408 13.41 -25.14 -4.43
C TYR A 408 14.17 -24.49 -5.59
N GLY A 409 15.24 -23.76 -5.34
CA GLY A 409 15.95 -22.97 -6.35
C GLY A 409 17.02 -23.72 -7.13
N ALA A 410 17.20 -25.02 -6.91
CA ALA A 410 18.21 -25.86 -7.57
C ALA A 410 17.86 -26.19 -9.02
#